data_436012c47b037521589b87df83dba31a
#
_entry.id   436012c47b037521589b87df83dba31a
#
_cell.length_a   1.000
_cell.length_b   1.000
_cell.length_c   1.000
_cell.angle_alpha   90.00
_cell.angle_beta   90.00
_cell.angle_gamma   90.00
#
_symmetry.space_group_name_H-M   'P 1'
#
loop_
_entity.id
_entity.type
_entity.pdbx_description
1 polymer ?
#
loop_
_entity_poly.entity_id
_entity_poly.type
_entity_poly.pdbx_seq_one_letter_code
_entity_poly.pdbx_strand_id
1 'polypeptide(L)'
;MKDIKETTDVNYFGTLAITQALLPLIKQNEGRIVNVTVPSEISPYWHPLAYVASKAAQNAMMGVMAMEFKQNNIPVEIFSVHPGPTTTDLNGNMDLPGFHTTDKVGEKFAKLINDGKSHNGEFIELYPIVKED
;
A
#
# COMPACT_ATOMS: atom_id res chain seq x y z
N MET A 1 -12.96 -1.72 20.27
CA MET A 1 -13.47 -2.90 19.53
C MET A 1 -14.23 -2.52 18.26
N LYS A 2 -15.21 -1.62 18.35
CA LYS A 2 -15.98 -1.16 17.17
C LYS A 2 -15.06 -0.58 16.10
N ASP A 3 -14.19 0.34 16.46
CA ASP A 3 -13.28 1.01 15.53
C ASP A 3 -12.28 0.05 14.86
N ILE A 4 -11.81 -0.96 15.60
CA ILE A 4 -10.91 -2.00 15.03
C ILE A 4 -11.65 -2.79 13.97
N LYS A 5 -12.89 -3.19 14.24
CA LYS A 5 -13.70 -3.95 13.28
C LYS A 5 -14.01 -3.13 12.03
N GLU A 6 -14.52 -1.91 12.18
CA GLU A 6 -14.86 -1.04 11.06
C GLU A 6 -13.64 -0.73 10.19
N THR A 7 -12.51 -0.43 10.81
CA THR A 7 -11.26 -0.16 10.09
C THR A 7 -10.75 -1.41 9.35
N THR A 8 -10.86 -2.57 9.96
CA THR A 8 -10.48 -3.85 9.34
C THR A 8 -11.43 -4.22 8.20
N ASP A 9 -12.72 -3.99 8.35
CA ASP A 9 -13.71 -4.23 7.30
C ASP A 9 -13.41 -3.39 6.05
N VAL A 10 -13.00 -2.15 6.22
CA VAL A 10 -12.65 -1.27 5.08
C VAL A 10 -11.27 -1.61 4.51
N ASN A 11 -10.22 -1.59 5.33
CA ASN A 11 -8.84 -1.66 4.86
C ASN A 11 -8.41 -3.07 4.44
N TYR A 12 -8.89 -4.10 5.13
CA TYR A 12 -8.52 -5.48 4.84
C TYR A 12 -9.58 -6.20 4.01
N PHE A 13 -10.78 -6.37 4.52
CA PHE A 13 -11.83 -7.10 3.81
C PHE A 13 -12.31 -6.39 2.55
N GLY A 14 -12.41 -5.05 2.57
CA GLY A 14 -12.74 -4.26 1.38
C GLY A 14 -11.68 -4.40 0.29
N THR A 15 -10.42 -4.35 0.64
CA THR A 15 -9.30 -4.56 -0.31
C THR A 15 -9.31 -5.98 -0.88
N LEU A 16 -9.55 -7.00 -0.05
CA LEU A 16 -9.68 -8.37 -0.49
C LEU A 16 -10.86 -8.54 -1.45
N ALA A 17 -12.02 -8.01 -1.11
CA ALA A 17 -13.23 -8.12 -1.92
C ALA A 17 -13.07 -7.49 -3.30
N ILE A 18 -12.54 -6.28 -3.40
CA ILE A 18 -12.31 -5.61 -4.68
C ILE A 18 -11.23 -6.33 -5.50
N THR A 19 -10.19 -6.81 -4.85
CA THR A 19 -9.13 -7.59 -5.52
C THR A 19 -9.70 -8.87 -6.14
N GLN A 20 -10.50 -9.62 -5.39
CA GLN A 20 -11.15 -10.82 -5.90
C GLN A 20 -12.10 -10.52 -7.06
N ALA A 21 -12.90 -9.46 -6.95
CA ALA A 21 -13.85 -9.09 -7.98
C ALA A 21 -13.18 -8.68 -9.31
N LEU A 22 -12.04 -7.98 -9.23
CA LEU A 22 -11.33 -7.49 -10.41
C LEU A 22 -10.25 -8.45 -10.93
N LEU A 23 -9.89 -9.47 -10.17
CA LEU A 23 -8.80 -10.39 -10.52
C LEU A 23 -8.92 -11.01 -11.92
N PRO A 24 -10.10 -11.46 -12.40
CA PRO A 24 -10.22 -11.99 -13.75
C PRO A 24 -9.80 -10.98 -14.83
N LEU A 25 -10.19 -9.72 -14.65
CA LEU A 25 -9.86 -8.64 -15.58
C LEU A 25 -8.38 -8.27 -15.51
N ILE A 26 -7.82 -8.16 -14.31
CA ILE A 26 -6.40 -7.86 -14.09
C ILE A 26 -5.54 -8.97 -14.71
N LYS A 27 -5.91 -10.23 -14.50
CA LYS A 27 -5.23 -11.41 -15.03
C LYS A 27 -5.28 -11.44 -16.57
N GLN A 28 -6.42 -11.13 -17.17
CA GLN A 28 -6.59 -11.08 -18.61
C GLN A 28 -5.67 -10.04 -19.28
N ASN A 29 -5.39 -8.95 -18.58
CA ASN A 29 -4.56 -7.85 -19.07
C ASN A 29 -3.11 -7.89 -18.56
N GLU A 30 -2.70 -8.97 -17.91
CA GLU A 30 -1.38 -9.09 -17.29
C GLU A 30 -1.03 -7.87 -16.42
N GLY A 31 -2.02 -7.46 -15.62
CA GLY A 31 -1.99 -6.19 -14.91
C GLY A 31 -1.25 -6.23 -13.59
N ARG A 32 -1.35 -5.13 -12.87
CA ARG A 32 -0.70 -4.93 -11.57
C ARG A 32 -1.70 -4.60 -10.48
N ILE A 33 -1.41 -5.05 -9.27
CA ILE A 33 -2.08 -4.63 -8.05
C ILE A 33 -1.05 -3.85 -7.22
N VAL A 34 -1.31 -2.58 -7.02
CA VAL A 34 -0.48 -1.70 -6.21
C VAL A 34 -1.20 -1.42 -4.90
N ASN A 35 -0.67 -1.98 -3.82
CA ASN A 35 -1.20 -1.81 -2.48
C ASN A 35 -0.64 -0.54 -1.84
N VAL A 36 -1.46 0.46 -1.65
CA VAL A 36 -1.07 1.67 -0.94
C VAL A 36 -1.20 1.45 0.56
N THR A 37 -0.10 1.54 1.28
CA THR A 37 -0.03 1.10 2.67
C THR A 37 0.99 1.89 3.49
N VAL A 38 1.23 1.43 4.70
CA VAL A 38 2.25 1.94 5.61
C VAL A 38 3.08 0.79 6.16
N PRO A 39 4.33 1.03 6.60
CA PRO A 39 5.11 0.02 7.32
C PRO A 39 4.38 -0.44 8.58
N SER A 40 4.54 -1.70 8.94
CA SER A 40 3.99 -2.23 10.21
C SER A 40 4.72 -1.71 11.46
N GLU A 41 5.88 -1.10 11.30
CA GLU A 41 6.76 -0.59 12.36
C GLU A 41 6.68 0.94 12.49
N ILE A 42 5.48 1.50 12.37
CA ILE A 42 5.29 2.95 12.51
C ILE A 42 5.07 3.37 13.96
N SER A 43 5.42 4.64 14.23
CA SER A 43 5.25 5.21 15.55
C SER A 43 3.80 5.18 16.03
N PRO A 44 3.51 4.64 17.22
CA PRO A 44 2.17 4.61 17.78
C PRO A 44 1.59 6.00 18.08
N TYR A 45 2.41 7.04 18.08
CA TYR A 45 1.96 8.41 18.30
C TYR A 45 1.14 8.98 17.14
N TRP A 46 1.36 8.47 15.92
CA TRP A 46 0.74 9.00 14.70
C TRP A 46 -0.39 8.13 14.15
N HIS A 47 -0.44 6.86 14.57
CA HIS A 47 -1.38 5.91 14.00
C HIS A 47 -2.05 5.07 15.07
N PRO A 48 -3.37 5.09 15.14
CA PRO A 48 -4.10 4.28 16.11
C PRO A 48 -3.94 2.78 15.81
N LEU A 49 -4.07 1.97 16.86
CA LEU A 49 -3.94 0.51 16.78
C LEU A 49 -4.79 -0.11 15.67
N ALA A 50 -6.04 0.30 15.55
CA ALA A 50 -6.96 -0.21 14.54
C ALA A 50 -6.42 -0.04 13.11
N TYR A 51 -5.86 1.14 12.83
CA TYR A 51 -5.28 1.45 11.54
C TYR A 51 -4.03 0.60 11.26
N VAL A 52 -3.08 0.57 12.19
CA VAL A 52 -1.82 -0.20 12.03
C VAL A 52 -2.11 -1.68 11.86
N ALA A 53 -2.98 -2.25 12.68
CA ALA A 53 -3.35 -3.66 12.61
C ALA A 53 -4.00 -4.02 11.26
N SER A 54 -4.91 -3.18 10.77
CA SER A 54 -5.56 -3.40 9.47
C SER A 54 -4.59 -3.30 8.30
N LYS A 55 -3.65 -2.37 8.33
CA LYS A 55 -2.62 -2.22 7.31
C LYS A 55 -1.58 -3.34 7.35
N ALA A 56 -1.21 -3.80 8.53
CA ALA A 56 -0.34 -4.98 8.68
C ALA A 56 -0.99 -6.24 8.09
N ALA A 57 -2.28 -6.47 8.34
CA ALA A 57 -3.03 -7.55 7.73
C ALA A 57 -3.09 -7.43 6.20
N GLN A 58 -3.32 -6.23 5.69
CA GLN A 58 -3.30 -5.93 4.25
C GLN A 58 -1.92 -6.21 3.62
N ASN A 59 -0.84 -5.81 4.29
CA ASN A 59 0.53 -6.09 3.83
C ASN A 59 0.82 -7.59 3.76
N ALA A 60 0.44 -8.33 4.79
CA ALA A 60 0.62 -9.79 4.82
C ALA A 60 -0.16 -10.48 3.70
N MET A 61 -1.41 -10.08 3.48
CA MET A 61 -2.24 -10.60 2.39
C MET A 61 -1.59 -10.38 1.03
N MET A 62 -1.13 -9.18 0.75
CA MET A 62 -0.51 -8.83 -0.53
C MET A 62 0.81 -9.58 -0.76
N GLY A 63 1.62 -9.75 0.29
CA GLY A 63 2.85 -10.53 0.23
C GLY A 63 2.61 -12.00 -0.09
N VAL A 64 1.63 -12.62 0.55
CA VAL A 64 1.25 -14.02 0.29
C VAL A 64 0.70 -14.18 -1.13
N MET A 65 -0.19 -13.28 -1.56
CA MET A 65 -0.74 -13.32 -2.92
C MET A 65 0.35 -13.17 -3.98
N ALA A 66 1.32 -12.28 -3.78
CA ALA A 66 2.45 -12.12 -4.70
C ALA A 66 3.25 -13.43 -4.86
N MET A 67 3.50 -14.15 -3.76
CA MET A 67 4.15 -15.46 -3.79
C MET A 67 3.29 -16.52 -4.50
N GLU A 68 2.04 -16.63 -4.13
CA GLU A 68 1.13 -17.62 -4.71
C GLU A 68 0.94 -17.41 -6.21
N PHE A 69 0.79 -16.18 -6.65
CA PHE A 69 0.62 -15.85 -8.06
C PHE A 69 1.88 -16.21 -8.86
N LYS A 70 3.05 -15.92 -8.31
CA LYS A 70 4.32 -16.33 -8.91
C LYS A 70 4.46 -17.84 -9.02
N GLN A 71 4.16 -18.57 -7.95
CA GLN A 71 4.25 -20.04 -7.90
C GLN A 71 3.29 -20.71 -8.89
N ASN A 72 2.12 -20.13 -9.09
CA ASN A 72 1.08 -20.68 -9.97
C ASN A 72 1.11 -20.09 -11.38
N ASN A 73 2.14 -19.32 -11.74
CA ASN A 73 2.28 -18.67 -13.04
C ASN A 73 1.08 -17.79 -13.41
N ILE A 74 0.48 -17.13 -12.42
CA ILE A 74 -0.57 -16.15 -12.65
C ILE A 74 0.10 -14.83 -13.07
N PRO A 75 -0.23 -14.29 -14.26
CA PRO A 75 0.47 -13.14 -14.82
C PRO A 75 -0.03 -11.82 -14.22
N VAL A 76 0.01 -11.72 -12.90
CA VAL A 76 -0.38 -10.51 -12.13
C VAL A 76 0.75 -10.18 -11.19
N GLU A 77 1.24 -8.95 -11.26
CA GLU A 77 2.25 -8.41 -10.37
C GLU A 77 1.57 -7.72 -9.18
N ILE A 78 2.07 -7.99 -7.98
CA ILE A 78 1.57 -7.39 -6.73
C ILE A 78 2.72 -6.80 -5.96
N PHE A 79 2.63 -5.54 -5.58
CA PHE A 79 3.59 -4.89 -4.71
C PHE A 79 2.94 -3.82 -3.84
N SER A 80 3.61 -3.45 -2.76
CA SER A 80 3.14 -2.48 -1.79
C SER A 80 3.95 -1.20 -1.87
N VAL A 81 3.29 -0.06 -1.71
CA VAL A 81 3.93 1.26 -1.73
C VAL A 81 3.50 2.07 -0.53
N HIS A 82 4.48 2.59 0.20
CA HIS A 82 4.28 3.58 1.24
C HIS A 82 4.57 4.98 0.67
N PRO A 83 3.55 5.83 0.55
CA PRO A 83 3.72 7.17 -0.03
C PRO A 83 4.49 8.13 0.87
N GLY A 84 4.63 7.83 2.16
CA GLY A 84 5.13 8.76 3.17
C GLY A 84 4.07 9.76 3.64
N PRO A 85 4.41 10.63 4.61
CA PRO A 85 3.49 11.64 5.10
C PRO A 85 3.09 12.60 3.97
N THR A 86 1.79 12.69 3.71
CA THR A 86 1.24 13.48 2.60
C THR A 86 0.18 14.44 3.13
N THR A 87 0.29 15.71 2.77
CA THR A 87 -0.71 16.73 3.11
C THR A 87 -1.98 16.48 2.32
N THR A 88 -3.06 16.11 3.00
CA THR A 88 -4.36 15.78 2.40
C THR A 88 -5.51 16.27 3.28
N ASP A 89 -6.71 16.36 2.71
CA ASP A 89 -7.92 16.67 3.46
C ASP A 89 -8.20 15.64 4.57
N LEU A 90 -7.79 14.39 4.38
CA LEU A 90 -7.97 13.31 5.35
C LEU A 90 -7.29 13.61 6.69
N ASN A 91 -6.14 14.27 6.68
CA ASN A 91 -5.41 14.68 7.88
C ASN A 91 -5.56 16.17 8.21
N GLY A 92 -6.59 16.84 7.66
CA GLY A 92 -6.85 18.25 7.89
C GLY A 92 -5.85 19.17 7.21
N ASN A 93 -5.25 18.76 6.09
CA ASN A 93 -4.23 19.50 5.36
C ASN A 93 -2.99 19.80 6.22
N MET A 94 -2.61 18.84 7.08
CA MET A 94 -1.45 18.95 7.95
C MET A 94 -0.17 19.12 7.12
N ASP A 95 0.55 20.19 7.37
CA ASP A 95 1.82 20.52 6.70
C ASP A 95 2.92 20.67 7.74
N LEU A 96 3.64 19.59 7.99
CA LEU A 96 4.75 19.50 8.93
C LEU A 96 6.05 19.18 8.20
N PRO A 97 7.22 19.41 8.81
CA PRO A 97 8.50 18.98 8.25
C PRO A 97 8.47 17.49 7.87
N GLY A 98 8.86 17.17 6.64
CA GLY A 98 8.82 15.80 6.09
C GLY A 98 7.51 15.42 5.40
N PHE A 99 6.47 16.27 5.44
CA PHE A 99 5.25 16.07 4.65
C PHE A 99 5.47 16.50 3.20
N HIS A 100 4.82 15.79 2.28
CA HIS A 100 4.86 16.08 0.85
C HIS A 100 3.48 16.43 0.32
N THR A 101 3.44 17.25 -0.72
CA THR A 101 2.18 17.55 -1.42
C THR A 101 1.70 16.35 -2.22
N THR A 102 0.40 16.28 -2.47
CA THR A 102 -0.22 15.25 -3.31
C THR A 102 0.41 15.19 -4.70
N ASP A 103 0.76 16.33 -5.30
CA ASP A 103 1.39 16.38 -6.62
C ASP A 103 2.76 15.71 -6.63
N LYS A 104 3.61 16.00 -5.65
CA LYS A 104 4.93 15.35 -5.52
C LYS A 104 4.84 13.84 -5.30
N VAL A 105 3.91 13.40 -4.47
CA VAL A 105 3.64 11.97 -4.24
C VAL A 105 3.12 11.32 -5.52
N GLY A 106 2.16 11.96 -6.20
CA GLY A 106 1.60 11.48 -7.47
C GLY A 106 2.64 11.34 -8.57
N GLU A 107 3.55 12.32 -8.71
CA GLU A 107 4.66 12.24 -9.67
C GLU A 107 5.59 11.06 -9.39
N LYS A 108 5.94 10.81 -8.13
CA LYS A 108 6.77 9.65 -7.77
C LYS A 108 6.06 8.33 -8.02
N PHE A 109 4.77 8.26 -7.71
CA PHE A 109 3.95 7.09 -8.04
C PHE A 109 3.93 6.81 -9.54
N ALA A 110 3.67 7.83 -10.35
CA ALA A 110 3.64 7.70 -11.80
C ALA A 110 4.99 7.21 -12.37
N LYS A 111 6.09 7.72 -11.86
CA LYS A 111 7.44 7.27 -12.23
C LYS A 111 7.67 5.81 -11.86
N LEU A 112 7.28 5.39 -10.66
CA LEU A 112 7.42 4.02 -10.20
C LEU A 112 6.62 3.04 -11.06
N ILE A 113 5.35 3.36 -11.34
CA ILE A 113 4.47 2.50 -12.13
C ILE A 113 4.96 2.36 -13.58
N ASN A 114 5.60 3.40 -14.11
CA ASN A 114 6.05 3.47 -15.49
C ASN A 114 7.56 3.24 -15.67
N ASP A 115 8.28 2.72 -14.70
CA ASP A 115 9.73 2.54 -14.77
C ASP A 115 10.19 1.33 -15.61
N GLY A 116 9.24 0.51 -16.06
CA GLY A 116 9.51 -0.67 -16.88
C GLY A 116 10.11 -1.86 -16.12
N LYS A 117 10.12 -1.81 -14.79
CA LYS A 117 10.68 -2.86 -13.94
C LYS A 117 9.56 -3.68 -13.27
N SER A 118 9.89 -4.94 -12.92
CA SER A 118 9.04 -5.74 -12.04
C SER A 118 9.34 -5.41 -10.58
N HIS A 119 8.29 -5.24 -9.82
CA HIS A 119 8.35 -4.97 -8.38
C HIS A 119 7.59 -6.04 -7.56
N ASN A 120 7.31 -7.19 -8.16
CA ASN A 120 6.48 -8.22 -7.53
C ASN A 120 7.01 -8.63 -6.15
N GLY A 121 6.16 -8.55 -5.15
CA GLY A 121 6.48 -8.88 -3.76
C GLY A 121 7.27 -7.82 -3.01
N GLU A 122 7.61 -6.70 -3.64
CA GLU A 122 8.36 -5.62 -2.99
C GLU A 122 7.46 -4.74 -2.09
N PHE A 123 8.09 -4.18 -1.06
CA PHE A 123 7.56 -3.08 -0.27
C PHE A 123 8.41 -1.83 -0.54
N ILE A 124 7.84 -0.83 -1.19
CA ILE A 124 8.56 0.33 -1.69
C ILE A 124 8.17 1.57 -0.89
N GLU A 125 9.15 2.25 -0.33
CA GLU A 125 8.96 3.57 0.28
C GLU A 125 9.32 4.66 -0.75
N LEU A 126 8.36 5.53 -1.07
CA LEU A 126 8.60 6.63 -2.02
C LEU A 126 9.56 7.69 -1.46
N TYR A 127 9.57 7.84 -0.14
CA TYR A 127 10.46 8.74 0.58
C TYR A 127 11.11 7.98 1.75
N PRO A 128 12.12 7.14 1.45
CA PRO A 128 12.79 6.38 2.50
C PRO A 128 13.47 7.32 3.47
N ILE A 129 13.33 7.02 4.78
CA ILE A 129 14.09 7.71 5.81
C ILE A 129 15.54 7.24 5.67
N VAL A 130 16.41 8.15 5.22
CA VAL A 130 17.86 7.89 5.24
C VAL A 130 18.27 7.88 6.71
N LYS A 131 18.58 6.72 7.26
CA LYS A 131 19.25 6.64 8.55
C LYS A 131 20.64 7.21 8.32
N GLU A 132 20.94 8.35 8.92
CA GLU A 132 22.32 8.80 9.03
C GLU A 132 23.06 7.78 9.90
N ASP A 133 24.09 7.20 9.34
CA ASP A 133 25.00 6.29 10.03
C ASP A 133 25.78 7.02 11.14
#